data_292a2583aecca333487d7edc955f8da5
#
_entry.id   292a2583aecca333487d7edc955f8da5
#
_cell.length_a   1.000
_cell.length_b   1.000
_cell.length_c   1.000
_cell.angle_alpha   90.00
_cell.angle_beta   90.00
_cell.angle_gamma   90.00
#
_symmetry.space_group_name_H-M   'P 1'
#
loop_
_entity.id
_entity.type
_entity.pdbx_description
1 polymer ?
#
loop_
_entity_poly.entity_id
_entity_poly.type
_entity_poly.pdbx_seq_one_letter_code
_entity_poly.pdbx_strand_id
1 'polypeptide(L)'
;EVQGQGTACFIAAGLRLSPEDSDIVLQRLRAWQERRAATQPLEWPSCGSVFRNPPGDHAARLIEAAELKGLRYGDAEVSTQHANFIINRGAARAEEIEALVANVQQEVLNRFGIELQPEMRVIGEVADV
;
A
#
# COMPACT_ATOMS: atom_id res chain seq x y z
N GLU A 1 6.26 12.16 -11.81
CA GLU A 1 7.62 11.59 -11.63
C GLU A 1 8.62 12.73 -11.55
N VAL A 2 9.37 12.81 -10.45
CA VAL A 2 10.51 13.71 -10.36
C VAL A 2 11.69 12.96 -10.96
N GLN A 3 12.04 13.30 -12.19
CA GLN A 3 13.28 12.84 -12.80
C GLN A 3 14.45 13.58 -12.15
N GLY A 4 15.23 12.88 -11.38
CA GLY A 4 16.44 13.40 -10.78
C GLY A 4 17.00 12.40 -9.78
N GLN A 5 18.11 11.80 -10.11
CA GLN A 5 18.92 11.09 -9.13
C GLN A 5 19.54 12.13 -8.20
N GLY A 6 19.28 12.01 -6.93
CA GLY A 6 19.95 12.81 -5.94
C GLY A 6 19.02 13.28 -4.83
N THR A 7 19.58 13.80 -3.83
CA THR A 7 19.08 14.34 -2.58
C THR A 7 18.13 15.55 -2.76
N ALA A 8 17.04 15.38 -3.51
CA ALA A 8 16.01 16.40 -3.59
C ALA A 8 15.04 16.27 -2.40
N CYS A 9 14.93 17.34 -1.62
CA CYS A 9 13.96 17.47 -0.54
C CYS A 9 12.89 18.48 -0.94
N PHE A 10 11.62 18.07 -0.97
CA PHE A 10 10.51 18.98 -1.16
C PHE A 10 10.22 19.71 0.14
N ILE A 11 10.47 21.02 0.18
CA ILE A 11 10.26 21.86 1.37
C ILE A 11 8.95 22.65 1.33
N ALA A 12 8.34 22.81 0.16
CA ALA A 12 7.08 23.49 -0.03
C ALA A 12 6.42 23.10 -1.35
N ALA A 13 5.09 23.21 -1.41
CA ALA A 13 4.32 23.10 -2.64
C ALA A 13 3.25 24.19 -2.68
N GLY A 14 3.10 24.86 -3.84
CA GLY A 14 2.03 25.83 -4.11
C GLY A 14 0.91 25.16 -4.91
N LEU A 15 -0.33 25.25 -4.43
CA LEU A 15 -1.50 24.71 -5.10
C LEU A 15 -2.40 25.85 -5.56
N ARG A 16 -2.85 25.81 -6.82
CA ARG A 16 -3.88 26.71 -7.33
C ARG A 16 -5.24 26.05 -7.09
N LEU A 17 -6.08 26.69 -6.30
CA LEU A 17 -7.42 26.19 -5.98
C LEU A 17 -8.47 27.11 -6.62
N SER A 18 -9.63 26.56 -6.95
CA SER A 18 -10.81 27.30 -7.35
C SER A 18 -11.76 27.45 -6.15
N PRO A 19 -12.33 28.63 -5.91
CA PRO A 19 -13.36 28.79 -4.90
C PRO A 19 -14.58 27.92 -5.21
N GLU A 20 -15.14 27.29 -4.19
CA GLU A 20 -16.37 26.51 -4.29
C GLU A 20 -17.17 26.68 -3.00
N ASP A 21 -18.47 26.39 -3.04
CA ASP A 21 -19.33 26.44 -1.85
C ASP A 21 -18.85 25.46 -0.78
N SER A 22 -18.80 25.95 0.48
CA SER A 22 -18.25 25.17 1.60
C SER A 22 -19.02 23.90 1.88
N ASP A 23 -20.35 23.92 1.72
CA ASP A 23 -21.19 22.77 2.02
C ASP A 23 -21.01 21.67 0.98
N ILE A 24 -20.84 22.07 -0.29
CA ILE A 24 -20.52 21.14 -1.38
C ILE A 24 -19.14 20.49 -1.14
N VAL A 25 -18.12 21.29 -0.76
CA VAL A 25 -16.78 20.77 -0.46
C VAL A 25 -16.82 19.80 0.71
N LEU A 26 -17.51 20.14 1.80
CA LEU A 26 -17.64 19.28 2.99
C LEU A 26 -18.38 17.98 2.68
N GLN A 27 -19.44 18.04 1.90
CA GLN A 27 -20.19 16.84 1.48
C GLN A 27 -19.29 15.89 0.67
N ARG A 28 -18.53 16.43 -0.29
CA ARG A 28 -17.59 15.66 -1.11
C ARG A 28 -16.48 15.04 -0.26
N LEU A 29 -15.94 15.79 0.69
CA LEU A 29 -14.91 15.31 1.61
C LEU A 29 -15.43 14.14 2.47
N ARG A 30 -16.64 14.26 3.04
CA ARG A 30 -17.26 13.18 3.82
C ARG A 30 -17.46 11.92 2.97
N ALA A 31 -17.99 12.06 1.76
CA ALA A 31 -18.17 10.92 0.85
C ALA A 31 -16.84 10.21 0.53
N TRP A 32 -15.75 10.95 0.34
CA TRP A 32 -14.43 10.36 0.14
C TRP A 32 -13.88 9.67 1.38
N GLN A 33 -14.08 10.25 2.55
CA GLN A 33 -13.68 9.64 3.82
C GLN A 33 -14.44 8.33 4.09
N GLU A 34 -15.75 8.33 3.88
CA GLU A 34 -16.59 7.13 4.00
C GLU A 34 -16.14 6.03 3.04
N ARG A 35 -15.93 6.39 1.76
CA ARG A 35 -15.42 5.44 0.76
C ARG A 35 -14.06 4.87 1.16
N ARG A 36 -13.15 5.71 1.64
CA ARG A 36 -11.83 5.29 2.09
C ARG A 36 -11.93 4.34 3.28
N ALA A 37 -12.74 4.67 4.28
CA ALA A 37 -12.96 3.82 5.45
C ALA A 37 -13.58 2.46 5.07
N ALA A 38 -14.49 2.44 4.09
CA ALA A 38 -15.10 1.20 3.62
C ALA A 38 -14.15 0.30 2.84
N THR A 39 -13.11 0.86 2.20
CA THR A 39 -12.24 0.11 1.28
C THR A 39 -10.82 -0.13 1.78
N GLN A 40 -10.35 0.61 2.78
CA GLN A 40 -8.98 0.52 3.30
C GLN A 40 -8.96 0.16 4.78
N PRO A 41 -7.97 -0.62 5.26
CA PRO A 41 -7.86 -1.06 6.65
C PRO A 41 -7.32 0.05 7.55
N LEU A 42 -8.08 1.15 7.72
CA LEU A 42 -7.64 2.36 8.43
C LEU A 42 -7.47 2.18 9.94
N GLU A 43 -7.99 1.11 10.50
CA GLU A 43 -7.87 0.78 11.93
C GLU A 43 -6.51 0.18 12.31
N TRP A 44 -5.73 -0.25 11.32
CA TRP A 44 -4.42 -0.87 11.53
C TRP A 44 -3.29 -0.05 10.92
N PRO A 45 -2.12 0.03 11.58
CA PRO A 45 -0.93 0.61 10.97
C PRO A 45 -0.56 -0.12 9.68
N SER A 46 -0.28 0.62 8.63
CA SER A 46 0.16 0.09 7.33
C SER A 46 0.96 1.15 6.57
N CYS A 47 1.71 0.73 5.56
CA CYS A 47 2.42 1.64 4.66
C CYS A 47 1.57 2.10 3.46
N GLY A 48 0.26 1.80 3.45
CA GLY A 48 -0.61 2.01 2.29
C GLY A 48 -0.52 0.87 1.28
N SER A 49 -0.68 1.19 -0.01
CA SER A 49 -0.53 0.19 -1.08
C SER A 49 0.90 -0.34 -1.13
N VAL A 50 1.05 -1.66 -1.04
CA VAL A 50 2.36 -2.33 -1.03
C VAL A 50 2.95 -2.42 -2.44
N PHE A 51 2.11 -2.69 -3.45
CA PHE A 51 2.53 -2.87 -4.83
C PHE A 51 1.85 -1.88 -5.77
N ARG A 52 2.58 -1.51 -6.82
CA ARG A 52 2.02 -0.77 -7.96
C ARG A 52 1.10 -1.66 -8.76
N ASN A 53 0.07 -1.08 -9.35
CA ASN A 53 -0.76 -1.82 -10.29
C ASN A 53 0.04 -2.14 -11.56
N PRO A 54 0.08 -3.41 -12.00
CA PRO A 54 0.72 -3.77 -13.25
C PRO A 54 -0.10 -3.24 -14.44
N PRO A 55 0.51 -3.13 -15.65
CA PRO A 55 -0.20 -2.73 -16.84
C PRO A 55 -1.41 -3.62 -17.13
N GLY A 56 -2.59 -2.99 -17.24
CA GLY A 56 -3.83 -3.69 -17.59
C GLY A 56 -4.52 -4.45 -16.45
N ASP A 57 -3.98 -4.40 -15.21
CA ASP A 57 -4.55 -5.12 -14.06
C ASP A 57 -4.35 -4.36 -12.74
N HIS A 58 -4.90 -4.90 -11.66
CA HIS A 58 -4.78 -4.37 -10.31
C HIS A 58 -4.06 -5.37 -9.40
N ALA A 59 -3.04 -4.88 -8.66
CA ALA A 59 -2.30 -5.71 -7.71
C ALA A 59 -3.23 -6.35 -6.66
N ALA A 60 -4.20 -5.59 -6.13
CA ALA A 60 -5.18 -6.11 -5.17
C ALA A 60 -5.99 -7.29 -5.72
N ARG A 61 -6.42 -7.23 -7.00
CA ARG A 61 -7.15 -8.30 -7.65
C ARG A 61 -6.31 -9.58 -7.78
N LEU A 62 -5.06 -9.43 -8.20
CA LEU A 62 -4.13 -10.56 -8.36
C LEU A 62 -3.85 -11.24 -7.01
N ILE A 63 -3.59 -10.46 -5.96
CA ILE A 63 -3.33 -10.95 -4.61
C ILE A 63 -4.57 -11.67 -4.05
N GLU A 64 -5.77 -11.11 -4.27
CA GLU A 64 -7.03 -11.74 -3.88
C GLU A 64 -7.30 -13.02 -4.67
N ALA A 65 -7.08 -13.03 -6.00
CA ALA A 65 -7.21 -14.22 -6.85
C ALA A 65 -6.16 -15.31 -6.52
N ALA A 66 -5.03 -14.91 -5.93
CA ALA A 66 -4.05 -15.82 -5.35
C ALA A 66 -4.44 -16.36 -3.96
N GLU A 67 -5.58 -15.94 -3.41
CA GLU A 67 -6.09 -16.35 -2.09
C GLU A 67 -5.16 -15.99 -0.92
N LEU A 68 -4.43 -14.85 -1.05
CA LEU A 68 -3.43 -14.43 -0.07
C LEU A 68 -3.97 -13.48 1.02
N LYS A 69 -5.25 -13.10 0.96
CA LYS A 69 -5.89 -12.32 2.04
C LYS A 69 -5.81 -13.08 3.36
N GLY A 70 -5.40 -12.40 4.42
CA GLY A 70 -5.24 -12.98 5.75
C GLY A 70 -3.96 -13.81 5.94
N LEU A 71 -3.10 -13.93 4.92
CA LEU A 71 -1.79 -14.56 5.08
C LEU A 71 -0.96 -13.76 6.08
N ARG A 72 -0.31 -14.46 7.04
CA ARG A 72 0.42 -13.83 8.14
C ARG A 72 1.83 -14.37 8.27
N TYR A 73 2.74 -13.46 8.64
CA TYR A 73 4.07 -13.73 9.15
C TYR A 73 4.22 -12.96 10.47
N GLY A 74 4.21 -13.67 11.59
CA GLY A 74 4.14 -13.03 12.91
C GLY A 74 2.90 -12.11 13.01
N ASP A 75 3.13 -10.82 13.30
CA ASP A 75 2.07 -9.81 13.37
C ASP A 75 1.87 -9.01 12.06
N ALA A 76 2.60 -9.30 11.00
CA ALA A 76 2.34 -8.79 9.66
C ALA A 76 1.26 -9.63 8.97
N GLU A 77 0.23 -9.00 8.40
CA GLU A 77 -0.89 -9.68 7.74
C GLU A 77 -1.27 -8.98 6.43
N VAL A 78 -1.52 -9.76 5.37
CA VAL A 78 -2.21 -9.26 4.18
C VAL A 78 -3.66 -8.95 4.56
N SER A 79 -4.06 -7.69 4.45
CA SER A 79 -5.38 -7.26 4.91
C SER A 79 -6.51 -8.02 4.22
N THR A 80 -7.47 -8.48 5.01
CA THR A 80 -8.70 -9.10 4.53
C THR A 80 -9.66 -8.08 3.88
N GLN A 81 -9.54 -6.79 4.24
CA GLN A 81 -10.35 -5.71 3.67
C GLN A 81 -9.81 -5.25 2.31
N HIS A 82 -8.48 -5.13 2.16
CA HIS A 82 -7.85 -4.69 0.91
C HIS A 82 -6.56 -5.46 0.65
N ALA A 83 -6.56 -6.35 -0.32
CA ALA A 83 -5.47 -7.30 -0.55
C ALA A 83 -4.09 -6.67 -0.84
N ASN A 84 -4.04 -5.43 -1.36
CA ASN A 84 -2.78 -4.72 -1.60
C ASN A 84 -2.29 -3.92 -0.38
N PHE A 85 -2.76 -4.25 0.82
CA PHE A 85 -2.30 -3.67 2.09
C PHE A 85 -1.75 -4.76 2.99
N ILE A 86 -0.57 -4.52 3.55
CA ILE A 86 -0.03 -5.31 4.67
C ILE A 86 -0.20 -4.46 5.93
N ILE A 87 -0.88 -5.03 6.91
CA ILE A 87 -1.20 -4.39 8.18
C ILE A 87 -0.34 -4.97 9.31
N ASN A 88 -0.02 -4.12 10.28
CA ASN A 88 0.62 -4.54 11.53
C ASN A 88 -0.45 -4.79 12.59
N ARG A 89 -0.60 -6.04 13.02
CA ARG A 89 -1.58 -6.47 14.03
C ARG A 89 -1.14 -6.19 15.47
N GLY A 90 0.03 -5.59 15.66
CA GLY A 90 0.53 -5.23 16.98
C GLY A 90 2.02 -4.97 17.00
N ALA A 91 2.84 -5.99 16.91
CA ALA A 91 4.30 -5.92 17.05
C ALA A 91 5.05 -6.49 15.85
N ALA A 92 4.51 -6.33 14.62
CA ALA A 92 5.18 -6.82 13.42
C ALA A 92 6.57 -6.19 13.27
N ARG A 93 7.57 -7.04 13.03
CA ARG A 93 8.94 -6.63 12.74
C ARG A 93 9.09 -6.35 11.24
N ALA A 94 10.06 -5.52 10.88
CA ALA A 94 10.37 -5.20 9.48
C ALA A 94 10.59 -6.47 8.64
N GLU A 95 11.37 -7.42 9.17
CA GLU A 95 11.65 -8.72 8.54
C GLU A 95 10.39 -9.53 8.22
N GLU A 96 9.38 -9.48 9.08
CA GLU A 96 8.11 -10.18 8.86
C GLU A 96 7.31 -9.54 7.71
N ILE A 97 7.33 -8.21 7.63
CA ILE A 97 6.70 -7.47 6.53
C ILE A 97 7.43 -7.75 5.21
N GLU A 98 8.76 -7.70 5.21
CA GLU A 98 9.58 -7.96 4.02
C GLU A 98 9.41 -9.39 3.51
N ALA A 99 9.42 -10.38 4.42
CA ALA A 99 9.18 -11.78 4.09
C ALA A 99 7.77 -11.99 3.49
N LEU A 100 6.76 -11.31 4.06
CA LEU A 100 5.39 -11.37 3.55
C LEU A 100 5.27 -10.74 2.16
N VAL A 101 5.94 -9.59 1.93
CA VAL A 101 6.01 -8.94 0.61
C VAL A 101 6.64 -9.87 -0.42
N ALA A 102 7.80 -10.47 -0.11
CA ALA A 102 8.49 -11.40 -1.01
C ALA A 102 7.63 -12.63 -1.32
N ASN A 103 6.92 -13.17 -0.33
CA ASN A 103 6.03 -14.31 -0.54
C ASN A 103 4.86 -13.95 -1.47
N VAL A 104 4.21 -12.79 -1.26
CA VAL A 104 3.12 -12.32 -2.13
C VAL A 104 3.60 -12.13 -3.57
N GLN A 105 4.79 -11.54 -3.78
CA GLN A 105 5.38 -11.40 -5.12
C GLN A 105 5.58 -12.75 -5.79
N GLN A 106 6.16 -13.71 -5.07
CA GLN A 106 6.46 -15.03 -5.60
C GLN A 106 5.19 -15.81 -5.95
N GLU A 107 4.17 -15.76 -5.10
CA GLU A 107 2.90 -16.45 -5.35
C GLU A 107 2.14 -15.87 -6.55
N VAL A 108 2.11 -14.53 -6.68
CA VAL A 108 1.49 -13.89 -7.84
C VAL A 108 2.26 -14.18 -9.12
N LEU A 109 3.60 -14.17 -9.07
CA LEU A 109 4.44 -14.55 -10.20
C LEU A 109 4.20 -16.01 -10.62
N ASN A 110 4.15 -16.93 -9.66
CA ASN A 110 3.94 -18.35 -9.92
C ASN A 110 2.57 -18.62 -10.55
N ARG A 111 1.51 -17.94 -10.09
CA ARG A 111 0.14 -18.20 -10.54
C ARG A 111 -0.23 -17.48 -11.84
N PHE A 112 0.28 -16.25 -12.03
CA PHE A 112 -0.16 -15.38 -13.13
C PHE A 112 0.96 -14.96 -14.07
N GLY A 113 2.23 -15.28 -13.77
CA GLY A 113 3.39 -14.84 -14.56
C GLY A 113 3.62 -13.32 -14.48
N ILE A 114 3.04 -12.63 -13.48
CA ILE A 114 3.14 -11.19 -13.30
C ILE A 114 4.03 -10.88 -12.10
N GLU A 115 5.11 -10.16 -12.34
CA GLU A 115 6.00 -9.66 -11.29
C GLU A 115 5.46 -8.35 -10.71
N LEU A 116 4.94 -8.38 -9.47
CA LEU A 116 4.50 -7.20 -8.77
C LEU A 116 5.67 -6.32 -8.34
N GLN A 117 5.60 -5.01 -8.63
CA GLN A 117 6.63 -4.05 -8.26
C GLN A 117 6.27 -3.37 -6.94
N PRO A 118 7.11 -3.43 -5.89
CA PRO A 118 6.85 -2.74 -4.64
C PRO A 118 6.75 -1.23 -4.83
N GLU A 119 5.78 -0.60 -4.17
CA GLU A 119 5.63 0.85 -4.07
C GLU A 119 6.21 1.36 -2.75
N MET A 120 6.19 0.52 -1.72
CA MET A 120 6.84 0.80 -0.44
C MET A 120 8.37 0.86 -0.57
N ARG A 121 9.01 1.57 0.36
CA ARG A 121 10.47 1.64 0.46
C ARG A 121 10.91 1.14 1.82
N VAL A 122 11.89 0.26 1.84
CA VAL A 122 12.60 -0.14 3.06
C VAL A 122 13.67 0.89 3.34
N ILE A 123 13.72 1.40 4.56
CA ILE A 123 14.72 2.39 5.02
C ILE A 123 15.40 1.81 6.25
N GLY A 124 16.72 1.83 6.27
CA GLY A 124 17.51 1.35 7.38
C GLY A 124 18.76 0.60 6.90
N GLU A 125 19.55 0.14 7.85
CA GLU A 125 20.69 -0.73 7.59
C GLU A 125 20.23 -2.19 7.65
N VAL A 126 20.73 -3.02 6.74
CA VAL A 126 20.59 -4.47 6.86
C VAL A 126 21.49 -4.87 8.04
N ALA A 127 20.90 -5.43 9.09
CA ALA A 127 21.70 -5.99 10.18
C ALA A 127 22.56 -7.12 9.57
N ASP A 128 23.88 -6.94 9.59
CA ASP A 128 24.80 -8.03 9.30
C ASP A 128 24.57 -9.14 10.32
N VAL A 129 24.14 -10.30 9.85
CA VAL A 129 23.92 -11.53 10.64
C VAL A 129 25.22 -12.31 10.69
#